data_7f427c2cf50922cbed82eb452895cecf
#
_entry.id   7f427c2cf50922cbed82eb452895cecf
#
_cell.length_a   1.000
_cell.length_b   1.000
_cell.length_c   1.000
_cell.angle_alpha   90.00
_cell.angle_beta   90.00
_cell.angle_gamma   90.00
#
_symmetry.space_group_name_H-M   'P 1'
#
loop_
_entity.id
_entity.type
_entity.pdbx_description
1 polymer ?
#
loop_
_entity_poly.entity_id
_entity_poly.type
_entity_poly.pdbx_seq_one_letter_code
_entity_poly.pdbx_strand_id
1 'polypeptide(L)'
;IRDSYRRGVSLIEGVAKYESVYGLNVKESMLSMLPSRISEMRFVNDASAFALGEALYGVVKGDDRVIALTLGTGVGSGFVDGGKLVTDSPDVPENGWVYCLPFEDGIVDDAFSTRWIVRRYSELTGEAVAGAKEVADRYQTDIAAKQVFAEYGSRLGDFLAPLLERFRCGSVVLGGNISRAFPLFSPSLERSIADK
;
A
#
# COMPACT_ATOMS: atom_id res chain seq x y z
N ILE A 1 10.63 -8.66 12.92
CA ILE A 1 9.27 -8.82 12.33
C ILE A 1 9.18 -10.14 11.55
N ARG A 2 10.14 -10.51 10.69
CA ARG A 2 10.11 -11.74 9.87
C ARG A 2 9.98 -13.01 10.72
N ASP A 3 10.66 -13.07 11.86
CA ASP A 3 10.58 -14.20 12.80
C ASP A 3 9.24 -14.28 13.54
N SER A 4 8.61 -13.17 13.84
CA SER A 4 7.29 -13.15 14.47
C SER A 4 6.20 -13.67 13.52
N TYR A 5 6.25 -13.33 12.24
CA TYR A 5 5.35 -13.91 11.23
C TYR A 5 5.52 -15.44 11.13
N ARG A 6 6.76 -15.95 11.08
CA ARG A 6 7.01 -17.40 11.00
C ARG A 6 6.53 -18.14 12.25
N ARG A 7 6.77 -17.57 13.43
CA ARG A 7 6.37 -18.15 14.72
C ARG A 7 4.90 -17.93 15.04
N GLY A 8 4.25 -16.96 14.40
CA GLY A 8 2.87 -16.57 14.67
C GLY A 8 2.68 -15.87 16.00
N VAL A 9 3.73 -15.20 16.52
CA VAL A 9 3.68 -14.44 17.77
C VAL A 9 3.54 -12.96 17.42
N SER A 10 2.58 -12.27 18.05
CA SER A 10 2.39 -10.83 17.89
C SER A 10 3.43 -10.06 18.72
N LEU A 11 4.29 -9.30 18.06
CA LEU A 11 5.32 -8.46 18.69
C LEU A 11 5.26 -7.00 18.18
N ILE A 12 4.06 -6.51 17.87
CA ILE A 12 3.84 -5.13 17.42
C ILE A 12 3.52 -4.27 18.64
N GLU A 13 4.44 -3.36 18.97
CA GLU A 13 4.31 -2.40 20.08
C GLU A 13 3.83 -1.03 19.61
N GLY A 14 3.20 -0.26 20.51
CA GLY A 14 2.81 1.12 20.27
C GLY A 14 1.66 1.30 19.28
N VAL A 15 0.96 0.23 18.93
CA VAL A 15 -0.22 0.27 18.05
C VAL A 15 -1.41 -0.31 18.81
N ALA A 16 -2.32 0.58 19.25
CA ALA A 16 -3.44 0.23 20.14
C ALA A 16 -4.26 -0.99 19.71
N LYS A 17 -4.48 -1.17 18.39
CA LYS A 17 -5.22 -2.33 17.86
C LYS A 17 -4.52 -3.69 18.06
N TYR A 18 -3.23 -3.71 18.40
CA TYR A 18 -2.46 -4.93 18.62
C TYR A 18 -2.06 -5.17 20.07
N GLU A 19 -2.31 -4.21 20.98
CA GLU A 19 -1.93 -4.31 22.39
C GLU A 19 -2.54 -5.55 23.07
N SER A 20 -3.81 -5.85 22.77
CA SER A 20 -4.51 -7.01 23.36
C SER A 20 -3.95 -8.37 22.93
N VAL A 21 -3.18 -8.42 21.86
CA VAL A 21 -2.58 -9.65 21.32
C VAL A 21 -1.06 -9.65 21.43
N TYR A 22 -0.47 -8.62 22.04
CA TYR A 22 0.98 -8.53 22.18
C TYR A 22 1.54 -9.71 23.00
N GLY A 23 2.57 -10.34 22.48
CA GLY A 23 3.22 -11.50 23.10
C GLY A 23 2.44 -12.82 23.00
N LEU A 24 1.20 -12.82 22.52
CA LEU A 24 0.42 -14.04 22.33
C LEU A 24 0.94 -14.85 21.14
N ASN A 25 0.98 -16.19 21.32
CA ASN A 25 1.15 -17.10 20.20
C ASN A 25 -0.21 -17.25 19.47
N VAL A 26 -0.45 -16.32 18.56
CA VAL A 26 -1.70 -16.25 17.77
C VAL A 26 -1.88 -17.53 16.96
N LYS A 27 -0.80 -18.11 16.45
CA LYS A 27 -0.84 -19.35 15.67
C LYS A 27 -1.40 -20.51 16.47
N GLU A 28 -0.86 -20.77 17.67
CA GLU A 28 -1.32 -21.83 18.53
C GLU A 28 -2.76 -21.61 19.00
N SER A 29 -3.07 -20.37 19.40
CA SER A 29 -4.42 -20.01 19.84
C SER A 29 -5.45 -20.27 18.73
N MET A 30 -5.16 -19.84 17.51
CA MET A 30 -6.08 -20.06 16.37
C MET A 30 -6.16 -21.56 15.99
N LEU A 31 -5.03 -22.28 15.96
CA LEU A 31 -5.04 -23.71 15.62
C LEU A 31 -5.84 -24.53 16.64
N SER A 32 -5.81 -24.16 17.93
CA SER A 32 -6.61 -24.83 18.96
C SER A 32 -8.12 -24.65 18.79
N MET A 33 -8.55 -23.62 18.10
CA MET A 33 -9.97 -23.32 17.81
C MET A 33 -10.47 -23.97 16.51
N LEU A 34 -9.55 -24.47 15.68
CA LEU A 34 -9.87 -25.04 14.37
C LEU A 34 -10.03 -26.57 14.46
N PRO A 35 -10.77 -27.19 13.51
CA PRO A 35 -10.87 -28.65 13.42
C PRO A 35 -9.48 -29.30 13.33
N SER A 36 -9.31 -30.46 13.97
CA SER A 36 -8.02 -31.20 14.08
C SER A 36 -7.41 -31.60 12.72
N ARG A 37 -8.18 -31.58 11.64
CA ARG A 37 -7.68 -31.80 10.27
C ARG A 37 -6.82 -30.64 9.74
N ILE A 38 -6.86 -29.47 10.41
CA ILE A 38 -6.03 -28.30 10.05
C ILE A 38 -4.80 -28.32 10.96
N SER A 39 -3.67 -28.74 10.39
CA SER A 39 -2.39 -28.90 11.10
C SER A 39 -1.40 -27.76 10.85
N GLU A 40 -1.65 -26.89 9.86
CA GLU A 40 -0.73 -25.83 9.51
C GLU A 40 -1.47 -24.49 9.33
N MET A 41 -0.83 -23.41 9.80
CA MET A 41 -1.24 -22.04 9.61
C MET A 41 -0.03 -21.18 9.24
N ARG A 42 -0.18 -20.35 8.22
CA ARG A 42 0.84 -19.41 7.77
C ARG A 42 0.29 -17.99 7.83
N PHE A 43 1.14 -17.06 8.21
CA PHE A 43 0.84 -15.64 8.21
C PHE A 43 1.53 -14.98 7.03
N VAL A 44 0.85 -14.08 6.39
CA VAL A 44 1.38 -13.25 5.31
C VAL A 44 0.98 -11.80 5.58
N ASN A 45 1.80 -10.86 5.14
CA ASN A 45 1.43 -9.44 5.21
C ASN A 45 0.20 -9.19 4.33
N ASP A 46 -0.71 -8.33 4.78
CA ASP A 46 -2.00 -8.06 4.12
C ASP A 46 -1.84 -7.48 2.70
N ALA A 47 -0.93 -6.53 2.52
CA ALA A 47 -0.66 -5.97 1.19
C ALA A 47 0.03 -6.99 0.25
N SER A 48 0.90 -7.85 0.80
CA SER A 48 1.47 -8.96 0.04
C SER A 48 0.41 -10.00 -0.36
N ALA A 49 -0.56 -10.28 0.54
CA ALA A 49 -1.69 -11.15 0.22
C ALA A 49 -2.59 -10.54 -0.85
N PHE A 50 -2.84 -9.22 -0.77
CA PHE A 50 -3.56 -8.47 -1.80
C PHE A 50 -2.86 -8.59 -3.15
N ALA A 51 -1.54 -8.31 -3.21
CA ALA A 51 -0.76 -8.39 -4.44
C ALA A 51 -0.82 -9.78 -5.08
N LEU A 52 -0.68 -10.84 -4.27
CA LEU A 52 -0.76 -12.21 -4.74
C LEU A 52 -2.16 -12.56 -5.23
N GLY A 53 -3.20 -12.10 -4.53
CA GLY A 53 -4.59 -12.28 -4.91
C GLY A 53 -4.91 -11.68 -6.28
N GLU A 54 -4.48 -10.43 -6.52
CA GLU A 54 -4.66 -9.73 -7.78
C GLU A 54 -3.91 -10.40 -8.95
N ALA A 55 -2.67 -10.86 -8.70
CA ALA A 55 -1.87 -11.53 -9.72
C ALA A 55 -2.39 -12.93 -10.08
N LEU A 56 -2.98 -13.66 -9.13
CA LEU A 56 -3.47 -15.03 -9.38
C LEU A 56 -4.93 -15.08 -9.82
N TYR A 57 -5.76 -14.18 -9.30
CA TYR A 57 -7.23 -14.27 -9.45
C TYR A 57 -7.91 -12.95 -9.81
N GLY A 58 -7.19 -11.82 -9.71
CA GLY A 58 -7.73 -10.48 -9.88
C GLY A 58 -7.56 -9.91 -11.28
N VAL A 59 -7.48 -8.57 -11.34
CA VAL A 59 -7.51 -7.79 -12.60
C VAL A 59 -6.24 -7.93 -13.43
N VAL A 60 -5.12 -8.36 -12.84
CA VAL A 60 -3.82 -8.56 -13.52
C VAL A 60 -3.43 -10.05 -13.58
N LYS A 61 -4.43 -10.91 -13.55
CA LYS A 61 -4.21 -12.36 -13.69
C LYS A 61 -3.52 -12.68 -15.01
N GLY A 62 -2.35 -13.31 -14.89
CA GLY A 62 -1.56 -13.75 -16.04
C GLY A 62 -0.46 -12.78 -16.44
N ASP A 63 -0.36 -11.63 -15.78
CA ASP A 63 0.76 -10.73 -15.95
C ASP A 63 1.99 -11.26 -15.21
N ASP A 64 3.16 -11.20 -15.84
CA ASP A 64 4.37 -11.79 -15.29
C ASP A 64 4.87 -11.05 -14.04
N ARG A 65 5.03 -9.74 -14.14
CA ARG A 65 5.57 -8.89 -13.07
C ARG A 65 4.59 -7.79 -12.67
N VAL A 66 4.14 -7.87 -11.43
CA VAL A 66 3.11 -6.99 -10.88
C VAL A 66 3.63 -6.30 -9.62
N ILE A 67 3.44 -4.98 -9.56
CA ILE A 67 3.54 -4.20 -8.32
C ILE A 67 2.13 -3.87 -7.86
N ALA A 68 1.79 -4.23 -6.63
CA ALA A 68 0.53 -3.83 -6.03
C ALA A 68 0.78 -2.89 -4.85
N LEU A 69 0.02 -1.79 -4.80
CA LEU A 69 0.01 -0.85 -3.69
C LEU A 69 -1.38 -0.79 -3.06
N THR A 70 -1.43 -0.78 -1.74
CA THR A 70 -2.64 -0.45 -0.99
C THR A 70 -2.50 0.95 -0.41
N LEU A 71 -3.37 1.87 -0.84
CA LEU A 71 -3.36 3.29 -0.48
C LEU A 71 -4.55 3.61 0.44
N GLY A 72 -4.25 3.99 1.68
CA GLY A 72 -5.27 4.22 2.70
C GLY A 72 -4.77 5.03 3.90
N THR A 73 -5.00 4.56 5.11
CA THR A 73 -4.44 5.16 6.34
C THR A 73 -2.92 5.05 6.39
N GLY A 74 -2.36 4.08 5.67
CA GLY A 74 -0.96 3.87 5.39
C GLY A 74 -0.78 3.33 3.99
N VAL A 75 0.47 3.02 3.62
CA VAL A 75 0.85 2.45 2.33
C VAL A 75 1.34 1.02 2.53
N GLY A 76 0.70 0.08 1.86
CA GLY A 76 1.21 -1.29 1.76
C GLY A 76 1.65 -1.62 0.34
N SER A 77 2.49 -2.64 0.20
CA SER A 77 2.98 -3.06 -1.12
C SER A 77 3.23 -4.56 -1.19
N GLY A 78 3.21 -5.07 -2.40
CA GLY A 78 3.66 -6.41 -2.74
C GLY A 78 4.17 -6.45 -4.18
N PHE A 79 5.20 -7.25 -4.38
CA PHE A 79 5.83 -7.50 -5.67
C PHE A 79 5.61 -8.97 -6.04
N VAL A 80 5.11 -9.22 -7.23
CA VAL A 80 4.81 -10.58 -7.71
C VAL A 80 5.52 -10.80 -9.04
N ASP A 81 6.20 -11.94 -9.18
CA ASP A 81 6.84 -12.39 -10.42
C ASP A 81 6.42 -13.85 -10.67
N GLY A 82 5.86 -14.12 -11.83
CA GLY A 82 5.37 -15.45 -12.19
C GLY A 82 4.40 -16.06 -11.18
N GLY A 83 3.53 -15.25 -10.58
CA GLY A 83 2.55 -15.67 -9.58
C GLY A 83 3.14 -15.96 -8.19
N LYS A 84 4.36 -15.51 -7.90
CA LYS A 84 5.03 -15.68 -6.60
C LYS A 84 5.42 -14.34 -6.01
N LEU A 85 5.28 -14.21 -4.69
CA LEU A 85 5.78 -13.01 -3.98
C LEU A 85 7.31 -12.94 -4.06
N VAL A 86 7.80 -11.75 -4.41
CA VAL A 86 9.22 -11.40 -4.41
C VAL A 86 9.48 -10.51 -3.19
N THR A 87 10.27 -11.03 -2.25
CA THR A 87 10.59 -10.34 -0.98
C THR A 87 12.08 -10.23 -0.71
N ASP A 88 12.91 -10.89 -1.52
CA ASP A 88 14.35 -11.00 -1.36
C ASP A 88 15.00 -11.04 -2.75
N SER A 89 15.12 -9.88 -3.37
CA SER A 89 15.73 -9.68 -4.70
C SER A 89 16.33 -8.29 -4.75
N PRO A 90 17.42 -8.07 -5.47
CA PRO A 90 17.97 -6.73 -5.69
C PRO A 90 16.99 -5.80 -6.43
N ASP A 91 15.99 -6.34 -7.12
CA ASP A 91 15.01 -5.57 -7.89
C ASP A 91 13.85 -5.04 -7.04
N VAL A 92 13.73 -5.45 -5.78
CA VAL A 92 12.64 -5.04 -4.88
C VAL A 92 13.19 -4.45 -3.57
N PRO A 93 12.43 -3.59 -2.89
CA PRO A 93 12.75 -3.18 -1.53
C PRO A 93 12.78 -4.36 -0.57
N GLU A 94 13.49 -4.21 0.54
CA GLU A 94 13.56 -5.24 1.58
C GLU A 94 12.15 -5.72 1.98
N ASN A 95 11.94 -7.03 1.96
CA ASN A 95 10.64 -7.69 2.17
C ASN A 95 9.52 -7.27 1.20
N GLY A 96 9.81 -6.56 0.13
CA GLY A 96 8.82 -5.98 -0.76
C GLY A 96 8.05 -4.80 -0.15
N TRP A 97 8.59 -4.13 0.87
CA TRP A 97 7.92 -3.07 1.59
C TRP A 97 8.40 -1.69 1.17
N VAL A 98 7.48 -0.89 0.64
CA VAL A 98 7.79 0.49 0.22
C VAL A 98 7.49 1.54 1.28
N TYR A 99 6.62 1.26 2.25
CA TYR A 99 6.10 2.24 3.20
C TYR A 99 7.19 3.00 3.97
N CYS A 100 8.31 2.32 4.29
CA CYS A 100 9.43 2.88 5.05
C CYS A 100 10.54 3.47 4.18
N LEU A 101 10.41 3.42 2.86
CA LEU A 101 11.42 4.01 1.97
C LEU A 101 11.46 5.54 2.14
N PRO A 102 12.64 6.14 2.09
CA PRO A 102 12.75 7.59 2.03
C PRO A 102 12.04 8.14 0.79
N PHE A 103 11.29 9.22 0.97
CA PHE A 103 10.69 9.97 -0.10
C PHE A 103 10.57 11.45 0.30
N GLU A 104 11.19 12.32 -0.46
CA GLU A 104 11.34 13.75 -0.13
C GLU A 104 11.88 13.95 1.32
N ASP A 105 11.18 14.73 2.14
CA ASP A 105 11.58 15.03 3.52
C ASP A 105 11.08 14.00 4.55
N GLY A 106 10.53 12.89 4.11
CA GLY A 106 9.93 11.86 4.99
C GLY A 106 10.02 10.46 4.42
N ILE A 107 8.97 9.69 4.61
CA ILE A 107 8.83 8.34 4.08
C ILE A 107 7.58 8.21 3.21
N VAL A 108 7.55 7.16 2.41
CA VAL A 108 6.44 6.83 1.51
C VAL A 108 5.08 6.80 2.23
N ASP A 109 5.03 6.27 3.45
CA ASP A 109 3.79 6.22 4.24
C ASP A 109 3.25 7.62 4.58
N ASP A 110 4.13 8.58 4.84
CA ASP A 110 3.75 9.97 5.09
C ASP A 110 3.32 10.69 3.81
N ALA A 111 3.91 10.32 2.68
CA ALA A 111 3.70 10.98 1.39
C ALA A 111 2.41 10.55 0.67
N PHE A 112 1.97 9.27 0.87
CA PHE A 112 0.88 8.68 0.07
C PHE A 112 -0.28 8.13 0.90
N SER A 113 -0.30 8.38 2.22
CA SER A 113 -1.45 8.02 3.05
C SER A 113 -2.53 9.12 3.06
N THR A 114 -3.71 8.77 3.60
CA THR A 114 -4.81 9.74 3.84
C THR A 114 -4.33 10.99 4.57
N ARG A 115 -3.34 10.87 5.47
CA ARG A 115 -2.78 12.00 6.23
C ARG A 115 -2.22 13.09 5.34
N TRP A 116 -1.52 12.71 4.25
CA TRP A 116 -0.97 13.69 3.32
C TRP A 116 -2.07 14.47 2.60
N ILE A 117 -3.10 13.79 2.09
CA ILE A 117 -4.22 14.42 1.37
C ILE A 117 -4.93 15.44 2.28
N VAL A 118 -5.24 15.03 3.51
CA VAL A 118 -5.90 15.88 4.51
C VAL A 118 -5.04 17.10 4.86
N ARG A 119 -3.76 16.86 5.19
CA ARG A 119 -2.81 17.94 5.51
C ARG A 119 -2.67 18.91 4.35
N ARG A 120 -2.45 18.40 3.13
CA ARG A 120 -2.23 19.25 1.97
C ARG A 120 -3.45 20.10 1.64
N TYR A 121 -4.64 19.55 1.75
CA TYR A 121 -5.88 20.30 1.59
C TYR A 121 -6.02 21.40 2.64
N SER A 122 -5.75 21.08 3.90
CA SER A 122 -5.79 22.07 5.00
C SER A 122 -4.75 23.18 4.82
N GLU A 123 -3.57 22.88 4.30
CA GLU A 123 -2.54 23.89 3.98
C GLU A 123 -3.00 24.88 2.91
N LEU A 124 -3.75 24.40 1.91
CA LEU A 124 -4.22 25.23 0.79
C LEU A 124 -5.45 26.07 1.15
N THR A 125 -6.31 25.58 2.05
CA THR A 125 -7.62 26.20 2.31
C THR A 125 -7.77 26.79 3.72
N GLY A 126 -6.95 26.34 4.67
CA GLY A 126 -7.16 26.62 6.09
C GLY A 126 -8.28 25.80 6.72
N GLU A 127 -8.95 24.91 5.96
CA GLU A 127 -10.07 24.09 6.43
C GLU A 127 -9.61 22.72 6.92
N ALA A 128 -10.24 22.22 7.99
CA ALA A 128 -10.09 20.85 8.42
C ALA A 128 -11.08 19.95 7.69
N VAL A 129 -10.63 18.75 7.28
CA VAL A 129 -11.47 17.72 6.65
C VAL A 129 -11.28 16.39 7.35
N ALA A 130 -12.31 15.55 7.36
CA ALA A 130 -12.31 14.28 8.08
C ALA A 130 -11.47 13.20 7.37
N GLY A 131 -11.21 13.31 6.06
CA GLY A 131 -10.45 12.33 5.31
C GLY A 131 -10.37 12.59 3.81
N ALA A 132 -9.63 11.74 3.11
CA ALA A 132 -9.42 11.85 1.67
C ALA A 132 -10.72 11.81 0.85
N LYS A 133 -11.73 11.08 1.34
CA LYS A 133 -13.04 11.02 0.67
C LYS A 133 -13.70 12.39 0.60
N GLU A 134 -13.66 13.16 1.70
CA GLU A 134 -14.27 14.50 1.72
C GLU A 134 -13.60 15.44 0.74
N VAL A 135 -12.27 15.37 0.61
CA VAL A 135 -11.54 16.14 -0.42
C VAL A 135 -11.92 15.68 -1.82
N ALA A 136 -12.08 14.38 -2.04
CA ALA A 136 -12.50 13.83 -3.34
C ALA A 136 -13.92 14.26 -3.71
N ASP A 137 -14.84 14.30 -2.77
CA ASP A 137 -16.22 14.73 -2.99
C ASP A 137 -16.30 16.20 -3.43
N ARG A 138 -15.33 17.04 -3.03
CA ARG A 138 -15.22 18.47 -3.42
C ARG A 138 -14.55 18.70 -4.77
N TYR A 139 -13.95 17.67 -5.38
CA TYR A 139 -13.09 17.81 -6.57
C TYR A 139 -13.71 18.60 -7.72
N GLN A 140 -15.01 18.44 -7.98
CA GLN A 140 -15.64 19.08 -9.15
C GLN A 140 -15.69 20.60 -9.03
N THR A 141 -15.89 21.12 -7.83
CA THR A 141 -16.17 22.54 -7.56
C THR A 141 -15.01 23.27 -6.86
N ASP A 142 -14.06 22.55 -6.29
CA ASP A 142 -12.98 23.11 -5.48
C ASP A 142 -11.63 22.99 -6.19
N ILE A 143 -10.99 24.13 -6.42
CA ILE A 143 -9.67 24.22 -7.06
C ILE A 143 -8.59 23.60 -6.18
N ALA A 144 -8.67 23.77 -4.85
CA ALA A 144 -7.70 23.20 -3.95
C ALA A 144 -7.77 21.67 -3.94
N ALA A 145 -8.97 21.08 -3.99
CA ALA A 145 -9.14 19.64 -4.11
C ALA A 145 -8.53 19.11 -5.43
N LYS A 146 -8.73 19.82 -6.55
CA LYS A 146 -8.10 19.47 -7.84
C LYS A 146 -6.57 19.52 -7.75
N GLN A 147 -6.04 20.55 -7.11
CA GLN A 147 -4.60 20.70 -6.92
C GLN A 147 -4.03 19.57 -6.06
N VAL A 148 -4.68 19.21 -4.94
CA VAL A 148 -4.25 18.10 -4.07
C VAL A 148 -4.14 16.80 -4.86
N PHE A 149 -5.15 16.43 -5.63
CA PHE A 149 -5.10 15.18 -6.40
C PHE A 149 -4.13 15.23 -7.58
N ALA A 150 -3.92 16.37 -8.20
CA ALA A 150 -2.91 16.54 -9.23
C ALA A 150 -1.50 16.38 -8.67
N GLU A 151 -1.20 17.00 -7.53
CA GLU A 151 0.07 16.86 -6.82
C GLU A 151 0.26 15.41 -6.33
N TYR A 152 -0.77 14.80 -5.75
CA TYR A 152 -0.74 13.41 -5.29
C TYR A 152 -0.36 12.44 -6.42
N GLY A 153 -1.01 12.58 -7.58
CA GLY A 153 -0.74 11.73 -8.73
C GLY A 153 0.67 11.92 -9.28
N SER A 154 1.12 13.17 -9.46
CA SER A 154 2.47 13.45 -9.94
C SER A 154 3.54 12.86 -9.02
N ARG A 155 3.42 13.09 -7.72
CA ARG A 155 4.36 12.55 -6.71
C ARG A 155 4.36 11.02 -6.68
N LEU A 156 3.18 10.39 -6.81
CA LEU A 156 3.08 8.94 -6.85
C LEU A 156 3.74 8.37 -8.12
N GLY A 157 3.66 9.08 -9.25
CA GLY A 157 4.35 8.73 -10.48
C GLY A 157 5.86 8.85 -10.36
N ASP A 158 6.35 9.95 -9.76
CA ASP A 158 7.78 10.14 -9.48
C ASP A 158 8.35 9.04 -8.59
N PHE A 159 7.57 8.58 -7.61
CA PHE A 159 7.95 7.46 -6.74
C PHE A 159 7.92 6.12 -7.46
N LEU A 160 6.90 5.87 -8.27
CA LEU A 160 6.71 4.58 -8.94
C LEU A 160 7.67 4.37 -10.09
N ALA A 161 7.98 5.39 -10.90
CA ALA A 161 8.76 5.24 -12.11
C ALA A 161 10.07 4.45 -11.92
N PRO A 162 10.96 4.76 -10.96
CA PRO A 162 12.18 3.98 -10.74
C PRO A 162 11.92 2.54 -10.25
N LEU A 163 10.80 2.28 -9.57
CA LEU A 163 10.43 0.92 -9.16
C LEU A 163 9.94 0.10 -10.35
N LEU A 164 9.17 0.72 -11.25
CA LEU A 164 8.67 0.09 -12.47
C LEU A 164 9.83 -0.36 -13.37
N GLU A 165 10.79 0.53 -13.59
CA GLU A 165 11.99 0.23 -14.39
C GLU A 165 12.83 -0.87 -13.75
N ARG A 166 13.19 -0.71 -12.47
CA ARG A 166 14.04 -1.66 -11.75
C ARG A 166 13.43 -3.04 -11.67
N PHE A 167 12.15 -3.14 -11.36
CA PHE A 167 11.42 -4.42 -11.30
C PHE A 167 11.00 -4.92 -12.68
N ARG A 168 11.16 -4.12 -13.77
CA ARG A 168 10.62 -4.41 -15.12
C ARG A 168 9.13 -4.76 -15.03
N CYS A 169 8.40 -3.90 -14.37
CA CYS A 169 7.00 -4.13 -14.03
C CYS A 169 6.12 -4.06 -15.28
N GLY A 170 5.28 -5.07 -15.49
CA GLY A 170 4.27 -5.08 -16.56
C GLY A 170 2.97 -4.41 -16.15
N SER A 171 2.59 -4.53 -14.88
CA SER A 171 1.29 -4.03 -14.39
C SER A 171 1.38 -3.51 -12.97
N VAL A 172 0.70 -2.38 -12.70
CA VAL A 172 0.52 -1.81 -11.37
C VAL A 172 -0.93 -1.94 -10.94
N VAL A 173 -1.15 -2.45 -9.73
CA VAL A 173 -2.48 -2.50 -9.13
C VAL A 173 -2.54 -1.57 -7.93
N LEU A 174 -3.52 -0.68 -7.94
CA LEU A 174 -3.78 0.23 -6.83
C LEU A 174 -5.05 -0.21 -6.09
N GLY A 175 -4.90 -0.58 -4.83
CA GLY A 175 -5.98 -0.93 -3.91
C GLY A 175 -6.09 0.04 -2.75
N GLY A 176 -6.98 -0.29 -1.80
CA GLY A 176 -7.26 0.56 -0.64
C GLY A 176 -8.27 1.66 -0.92
N ASN A 177 -8.61 2.45 0.13
CA ASN A 177 -9.70 3.43 0.02
C ASN A 177 -9.38 4.61 -0.90
N ILE A 178 -8.10 5.02 -1.00
CA ILE A 178 -7.69 6.14 -1.87
C ILE A 178 -7.77 5.74 -3.34
N SER A 179 -7.63 4.45 -3.69
CA SER A 179 -7.75 4.00 -5.08
C SER A 179 -9.13 4.29 -5.71
N ARG A 180 -10.18 4.48 -4.88
CA ARG A 180 -11.50 4.92 -5.37
C ARG A 180 -11.47 6.32 -6.00
N ALA A 181 -10.49 7.14 -5.64
CA ALA A 181 -10.25 8.45 -6.24
C ALA A 181 -9.28 8.39 -7.44
N PHE A 182 -8.96 7.20 -7.96
CA PHE A 182 -8.02 7.02 -9.07
C PHE A 182 -8.28 7.96 -10.26
N PRO A 183 -9.52 8.15 -10.74
CA PRO A 183 -9.79 9.05 -11.86
C PRO A 183 -9.39 10.51 -11.60
N LEU A 184 -9.23 10.92 -10.32
CA LEU A 184 -8.89 12.29 -9.96
C LEU A 184 -7.37 12.55 -10.04
N PHE A 185 -6.55 11.53 -9.85
CA PHE A 185 -5.09 11.65 -9.85
C PHE A 185 -4.39 10.86 -10.96
N SER A 186 -5.08 9.95 -11.66
CA SER A 186 -4.45 9.15 -12.73
C SER A 186 -3.85 9.99 -13.85
N PRO A 187 -4.46 11.12 -14.31
CA PRO A 187 -3.87 11.90 -15.40
C PRO A 187 -2.49 12.48 -15.06
N SER A 188 -2.27 12.88 -13.81
CA SER A 188 -0.99 13.41 -13.37
C SER A 188 0.00 12.28 -13.04
N LEU A 189 -0.47 11.16 -12.51
CA LEU A 189 0.31 9.94 -12.29
C LEU A 189 0.89 9.41 -13.60
N GLU A 190 0.04 9.19 -14.60
CA GLU A 190 0.44 8.66 -15.91
C GLU A 190 1.43 9.57 -16.62
N ARG A 191 1.19 10.88 -16.57
CA ARG A 191 2.11 11.89 -17.13
C ARG A 191 3.48 11.81 -16.44
N SER A 192 3.51 11.79 -15.11
CA SER A 192 4.77 11.73 -14.37
C SER A 192 5.57 10.45 -14.66
N ILE A 193 4.89 9.32 -14.85
CA ILE A 193 5.57 8.08 -15.25
C ILE A 193 6.10 8.17 -16.69
N ALA A 194 5.33 8.75 -17.61
CA ALA A 194 5.71 8.84 -19.02
C ALA A 194 6.87 9.82 -19.27
N ASP A 195 7.07 10.79 -18.40
CA ASP A 195 8.13 11.82 -18.51
C ASP A 195 9.50 11.30 -17.99
N LYS A 196 9.59 10.07 -17.49
CA LYS A 196 10.82 9.46 -16.93
C LYS A 196 11.43 8.44 -17.87
#